data_ec240ce8f67562525eecc90a293c538b
#
_entry.id   ec240ce8f67562525eecc90a293c538b
#
_cell.length_a   1.000
_cell.length_b   1.000
_cell.length_c   1.000
_cell.angle_alpha   90.00
_cell.angle_beta   90.00
_cell.angle_gamma   90.00
#
_symmetry.space_group_name_H-M   'P 1'
#
loop_
_entity.id
_entity.type
_entity.pdbx_description
1 polymer ?
#
loop_
_entity_poly.entity_id
_entity_poly.type
_entity_poly.pdbx_seq_one_letter_code
_entity_poly.pdbx_strand_id
1 'polypeptide(L)'
;MDEDTSYTDEKGRTRWRRNDEVAGLLKELADYLVVGGYEPSHAARYPKLAYAVSRMPESVVALHREGRLREIPGVGETVAGIIGELVETGTTRKTRESGDGFVPPPLSVLEMTRLPGLGALTARRLYAEYGIDSLDALRDALDAGVLDDFRGLGPKLRDAIRAGAAA
;
A
#
# COMPACT_ATOMS: atom_id res chain seq x y z
N MET A 1 -12.83 -7.53 18.76
CA MET A 1 -12.96 -7.54 17.28
C MET A 1 -14.42 -7.26 16.95
N ASP A 2 -14.66 -6.15 16.30
CA ASP A 2 -16.02 -5.72 15.97
C ASP A 2 -16.68 -6.69 14.98
N GLU A 3 -18.01 -6.74 15.04
CA GLU A 3 -18.82 -7.55 14.14
C GLU A 3 -18.68 -6.99 12.71
N ASP A 4 -18.36 -7.85 11.73
CA ASP A 4 -18.24 -7.42 10.36
C ASP A 4 -19.61 -7.18 9.74
N THR A 5 -19.71 -6.17 8.88
CA THR A 5 -20.96 -5.77 8.22
C THR A 5 -20.92 -6.10 6.74
N SER A 6 -21.90 -6.84 6.26
CA SER A 6 -22.09 -7.09 4.83
C SER A 6 -22.92 -6.01 4.16
N TYR A 7 -22.74 -5.87 2.85
CA TYR A 7 -23.57 -5.04 1.98
C TYR A 7 -23.71 -5.71 0.61
N THR A 8 -24.63 -5.21 -0.18
CA THR A 8 -24.84 -5.70 -1.56
C THR A 8 -24.27 -4.66 -2.54
N ASP A 9 -23.41 -5.10 -3.45
CA ASP A 9 -22.86 -4.24 -4.48
C ASP A 9 -23.87 -3.98 -5.63
N GLU A 10 -23.52 -3.10 -6.57
CA GLU A 10 -24.38 -2.73 -7.71
C GLU A 10 -24.78 -3.92 -8.60
N LYS A 11 -24.05 -5.04 -8.52
CA LYS A 11 -24.31 -6.27 -9.27
C LYS A 11 -25.06 -7.31 -8.43
N GLY A 12 -25.58 -6.92 -7.26
CA GLY A 12 -26.34 -7.81 -6.37
C GLY A 12 -25.49 -8.83 -5.62
N ARG A 13 -24.18 -8.62 -5.49
CA ARG A 13 -23.29 -9.58 -4.83
C ARG A 13 -23.01 -9.15 -3.41
N THR A 14 -22.95 -10.14 -2.48
CA THR A 14 -22.58 -9.89 -1.09
C THR A 14 -21.11 -9.45 -0.98
N ARG A 15 -20.89 -8.39 -0.24
CA ARG A 15 -19.58 -7.81 0.08
C ARG A 15 -19.48 -7.55 1.56
N TRP A 16 -18.26 -7.39 2.06
CA TRP A 16 -17.99 -7.18 3.48
C TRP A 16 -17.11 -5.95 3.67
N ARG A 17 -17.49 -5.07 4.60
CA ARG A 17 -16.74 -3.82 4.85
C ARG A 17 -15.32 -4.09 5.32
N ARG A 18 -15.14 -5.08 6.20
CA ARG A 18 -13.80 -5.45 6.67
C ARG A 18 -12.93 -6.06 5.56
N ASN A 19 -13.53 -6.75 4.60
CA ASN A 19 -12.79 -7.22 3.43
C ASN A 19 -12.24 -6.04 2.63
N ASP A 20 -13.04 -4.99 2.44
CA ASP A 20 -12.59 -3.78 1.73
C ASP A 20 -11.47 -3.05 2.50
N GLU A 21 -11.58 -2.96 3.82
CA GLU A 21 -10.54 -2.36 4.68
C GLU A 21 -9.23 -3.16 4.60
N VAL A 22 -9.28 -4.47 4.77
CA VAL A 22 -8.09 -5.34 4.68
C VAL A 22 -7.49 -5.29 3.27
N ALA A 23 -8.31 -5.23 2.22
CA ALA A 23 -7.84 -5.05 0.85
C ALA A 23 -7.09 -3.72 0.69
N GLY A 24 -7.59 -2.63 1.26
CA GLY A 24 -6.91 -1.34 1.29
C GLY A 24 -5.54 -1.43 1.99
N LEU A 25 -5.50 -2.07 3.16
CA LEU A 25 -4.26 -2.29 3.91
C LEU A 25 -3.24 -3.15 3.15
N LEU A 26 -3.69 -4.16 2.42
CA LEU A 26 -2.81 -4.98 1.58
C LEU A 26 -2.19 -4.18 0.43
N LYS A 27 -2.94 -3.27 -0.17
CA LYS A 27 -2.41 -2.36 -1.21
C LYS A 27 -1.38 -1.40 -0.63
N GLU A 28 -1.68 -0.78 0.51
CA GLU A 28 -0.73 0.10 1.23
C GLU A 28 0.54 -0.64 1.63
N LEU A 29 0.41 -1.89 2.08
CA LEU A 29 1.55 -2.74 2.41
C LEU A 29 2.47 -2.93 1.19
N ALA A 30 1.91 -3.20 0.01
CA ALA A 30 2.70 -3.35 -1.20
C ALA A 30 3.49 -2.08 -1.52
N ASP A 31 2.85 -0.93 -1.48
CA ASP A 31 3.49 0.36 -1.74
C ASP A 31 4.59 0.66 -0.72
N TYR A 32 4.32 0.44 0.55
CA TYR A 32 5.28 0.65 1.63
C TYR A 32 6.52 -0.23 1.49
N LEU A 33 6.32 -1.51 1.16
CA LEU A 33 7.41 -2.45 0.94
C LEU A 33 8.29 -2.03 -0.25
N VAL A 34 7.67 -1.63 -1.36
CA VAL A 34 8.40 -1.16 -2.55
C VAL A 34 9.20 0.10 -2.23
N VAL A 35 8.60 1.08 -1.57
CA VAL A 35 9.29 2.31 -1.15
C VAL A 35 10.50 1.99 -0.28
N GLY A 36 10.39 1.02 0.60
CA GLY A 36 11.47 0.57 1.50
C GLY A 36 12.53 -0.32 0.85
N GLY A 37 12.40 -0.63 -0.45
CA GLY A 37 13.41 -1.41 -1.18
C GLY A 37 13.05 -2.87 -1.46
N TYR A 38 11.87 -3.33 -1.03
CA TYR A 38 11.41 -4.69 -1.34
C TYR A 38 11.23 -4.89 -2.85
N GLU A 39 11.49 -6.10 -3.33
CA GLU A 39 11.39 -6.42 -4.76
C GLU A 39 9.95 -6.22 -5.28
N PRO A 40 9.74 -5.34 -6.29
CA PRO A 40 8.38 -5.03 -6.77
C PRO A 40 7.60 -6.25 -7.27
N SER A 41 8.26 -7.20 -7.91
CA SER A 41 7.61 -8.42 -8.41
C SER A 41 7.07 -9.29 -7.26
N HIS A 42 7.75 -9.32 -6.12
CA HIS A 42 7.29 -10.02 -4.93
C HIS A 42 6.17 -9.25 -4.21
N ALA A 43 6.26 -7.92 -4.17
CA ALA A 43 5.21 -7.08 -3.59
C ALA A 43 3.89 -7.17 -4.36
N ALA A 44 3.93 -7.47 -5.66
CA ALA A 44 2.74 -7.57 -6.51
C ALA A 44 1.72 -8.62 -6.06
N ARG A 45 2.10 -9.57 -5.21
CA ARG A 45 1.17 -10.54 -4.61
C ARG A 45 0.08 -9.87 -3.78
N TYR A 46 0.41 -8.79 -3.08
CA TYR A 46 -0.52 -8.11 -2.17
C TYR A 46 -1.66 -7.38 -2.87
N PRO A 47 -1.46 -6.61 -3.95
CA PRO A 47 -2.58 -6.08 -4.73
C PRO A 47 -3.48 -7.15 -5.35
N LYS A 48 -2.91 -8.27 -5.81
CA LYS A 48 -3.70 -9.41 -6.32
C LYS A 48 -4.56 -10.02 -5.22
N LEU A 49 -3.98 -10.16 -4.04
CA LEU A 49 -4.68 -10.68 -2.88
C LEU A 49 -5.77 -9.70 -2.40
N ALA A 50 -5.48 -8.40 -2.40
CA ALA A 50 -6.45 -7.35 -2.10
C ALA A 50 -7.68 -7.44 -3.03
N TYR A 51 -7.45 -7.64 -4.31
CA TYR A 51 -8.52 -7.83 -5.29
C TYR A 51 -9.38 -9.06 -4.93
N ALA A 52 -8.76 -10.18 -4.60
CA ALA A 52 -9.47 -11.41 -4.20
C ALA A 52 -10.25 -11.21 -2.90
N VAL A 53 -9.63 -10.65 -1.87
CA VAL A 53 -10.25 -10.43 -0.55
C VAL A 53 -11.46 -9.51 -0.65
N SER A 54 -11.37 -8.40 -1.39
CA SER A 54 -12.48 -7.45 -1.54
C SER A 54 -13.72 -8.06 -2.21
N ARG A 55 -13.52 -9.15 -2.97
CA ARG A 55 -14.58 -9.81 -3.75
C ARG A 55 -15.08 -11.11 -3.18
N MET A 56 -14.51 -11.57 -2.08
CA MET A 56 -14.96 -12.81 -1.43
C MET A 56 -16.40 -12.70 -0.94
N PRO A 57 -17.19 -13.77 -1.10
CA PRO A 57 -18.54 -13.83 -0.52
C PRO A 57 -18.54 -14.04 1.00
N GLU A 58 -17.41 -14.48 1.57
CA GLU A 58 -17.23 -14.69 3.00
C GLU A 58 -16.44 -13.54 3.64
N SER A 59 -16.71 -13.29 4.92
CA SER A 59 -15.95 -12.30 5.69
C SER A 59 -14.53 -12.80 6.00
N VAL A 60 -13.53 -11.97 5.72
CA VAL A 60 -12.14 -12.25 6.11
C VAL A 60 -11.99 -12.36 7.62
N VAL A 61 -12.80 -11.63 8.39
CA VAL A 61 -12.83 -11.70 9.86
C VAL A 61 -13.31 -13.08 10.31
N ALA A 62 -14.38 -13.59 9.70
CA ALA A 62 -14.89 -14.94 10.00
C ALA A 62 -13.85 -16.01 9.65
N LEU A 63 -13.24 -15.93 8.48
CA LEU A 63 -12.17 -16.86 8.06
C LEU A 63 -11.00 -16.84 9.05
N HIS A 64 -10.61 -15.65 9.53
CA HIS A 64 -9.54 -15.53 10.52
C HIS A 64 -9.91 -16.19 11.85
N ARG A 65 -11.11 -15.92 12.37
CA ARG A 65 -11.61 -16.52 13.61
C ARG A 65 -11.66 -18.04 13.57
N GLU A 66 -11.99 -18.58 12.40
CA GLU A 66 -12.13 -20.03 12.19
C GLU A 66 -10.81 -20.71 11.80
N GLY A 67 -9.71 -19.96 11.67
CA GLY A 67 -8.42 -20.49 11.25
C GLY A 67 -8.38 -20.93 9.78
N ARG A 68 -9.21 -20.33 8.92
CA ARG A 68 -9.43 -20.73 7.52
C ARG A 68 -8.84 -19.77 6.48
N LEU A 69 -7.98 -18.83 6.90
CA LEU A 69 -7.39 -17.86 5.95
C LEU A 69 -6.61 -18.53 4.81
N ARG A 70 -6.06 -19.72 5.03
CA ARG A 70 -5.32 -20.47 4.01
C ARG A 70 -6.21 -21.05 2.90
N GLU A 71 -7.52 -21.00 3.06
CA GLU A 71 -8.47 -21.37 2.00
C GLU A 71 -8.57 -20.29 0.92
N ILE A 72 -8.13 -19.07 1.21
CA ILE A 72 -8.05 -18.00 0.20
C ILE A 72 -6.96 -18.36 -0.82
N PRO A 73 -7.27 -18.37 -2.14
CA PRO A 73 -6.28 -18.71 -3.16
C PRO A 73 -5.03 -17.82 -3.07
N GLY A 74 -3.86 -18.46 -3.07
CA GLY A 74 -2.56 -17.76 -2.96
C GLY A 74 -2.11 -17.45 -1.54
N VAL A 75 -2.87 -17.85 -0.51
CA VAL A 75 -2.54 -17.61 0.88
C VAL A 75 -1.92 -18.87 1.50
N GLY A 76 -0.62 -18.78 1.81
CA GLY A 76 0.09 -19.77 2.63
C GLY A 76 0.17 -19.33 4.09
N GLU A 77 0.96 -20.03 4.89
CA GLU A 77 1.10 -19.76 6.33
C GLU A 77 1.58 -18.34 6.64
N THR A 78 2.63 -17.88 5.95
CA THR A 78 3.20 -16.53 6.16
C THR A 78 2.20 -15.43 5.84
N VAL A 79 1.53 -15.53 4.69
CA VAL A 79 0.54 -14.53 4.25
C VAL A 79 -0.70 -14.58 5.13
N ALA A 80 -1.13 -15.76 5.57
CA ALA A 80 -2.22 -15.89 6.55
C ALA A 80 -1.90 -15.15 7.85
N GLY A 81 -0.65 -15.24 8.33
CA GLY A 81 -0.18 -14.49 9.49
C GLY A 81 -0.27 -12.98 9.28
N ILE A 82 0.14 -12.49 8.12
CA ILE A 82 0.04 -11.06 7.76
C ILE A 82 -1.43 -10.60 7.74
N ILE A 83 -2.30 -11.34 7.06
CA ILE A 83 -3.74 -11.01 7.00
C ILE A 83 -4.34 -11.00 8.41
N GLY A 84 -4.02 -12.01 9.24
CA GLY A 84 -4.48 -12.08 10.61
C GLY A 84 -4.07 -10.85 11.43
N GLU A 85 -2.81 -10.43 11.33
CA GLU A 85 -2.33 -9.20 11.98
C GLU A 85 -3.10 -7.96 11.50
N LEU A 86 -3.33 -7.84 10.19
CA LEU A 86 -4.10 -6.72 9.61
C LEU A 86 -5.55 -6.72 10.09
N VAL A 87 -6.18 -7.88 10.20
CA VAL A 87 -7.55 -8.01 10.74
C VAL A 87 -7.61 -7.59 12.19
N GLU A 88 -6.66 -7.99 13.01
CA GLU A 88 -6.67 -7.74 14.45
C GLU A 88 -6.23 -6.32 14.81
N THR A 89 -5.21 -5.79 14.15
CA THR A 89 -4.51 -4.56 14.58
C THR A 89 -4.45 -3.47 13.51
N GLY A 90 -4.76 -3.78 12.26
CA GLY A 90 -4.60 -2.87 11.13
C GLY A 90 -3.14 -2.68 10.68
N THR A 91 -2.19 -3.35 11.32
CA THR A 91 -0.76 -3.29 10.98
C THR A 91 -0.16 -4.68 10.92
N THR A 92 1.04 -4.80 10.36
CA THR A 92 1.77 -6.08 10.34
C THR A 92 3.24 -5.87 10.69
N ARG A 93 3.86 -6.87 11.31
CA ARG A 93 5.31 -6.87 11.59
C ARG A 93 6.14 -6.70 10.32
N LYS A 94 5.62 -7.14 9.17
CA LYS A 94 6.27 -7.00 7.86
C LYS A 94 6.70 -5.56 7.56
N THR A 95 6.00 -4.56 8.06
CA THR A 95 6.32 -3.14 7.87
C THR A 95 7.39 -2.61 8.84
N ARG A 96 7.76 -3.37 9.85
CA ARG A 96 8.69 -2.93 10.91
C ARG A 96 10.02 -3.69 10.92
N GLU A 97 10.05 -4.85 10.31
CA GLU A 97 11.21 -5.73 10.31
C GLU A 97 11.98 -5.62 9.00
N SER A 98 13.27 -5.26 9.09
CA SER A 98 14.16 -5.25 7.93
C SER A 98 14.43 -6.67 7.44
N GLY A 99 14.52 -6.84 6.14
CA GLY A 99 14.84 -8.11 5.51
C GLY A 99 14.39 -8.17 4.05
N ASP A 100 14.90 -9.09 3.28
CA ASP A 100 14.60 -9.26 1.85
C ASP A 100 14.80 -7.97 1.03
N GLY A 101 15.83 -7.19 1.38
CA GLY A 101 16.12 -5.91 0.75
C GLY A 101 15.26 -4.73 1.27
N PHE A 102 14.33 -4.99 2.16
CA PHE A 102 13.46 -3.98 2.75
C PHE A 102 14.08 -3.37 4.00
N VAL A 103 14.07 -2.03 4.05
CA VAL A 103 14.35 -1.23 5.24
C VAL A 103 13.18 -0.28 5.44
N PRO A 104 12.53 -0.25 6.61
CA PRO A 104 11.37 0.59 6.84
C PRO A 104 11.67 2.07 6.54
N PRO A 105 10.99 2.70 5.55
CA PRO A 105 11.16 4.11 5.25
C PRO A 105 10.33 4.97 6.19
N PRO A 106 10.61 6.28 6.29
CA PRO A 106 9.71 7.21 6.96
C PRO A 106 8.31 7.21 6.33
N LEU A 107 7.27 7.33 7.15
CA LEU A 107 5.88 7.37 6.66
C LEU A 107 5.63 8.55 5.71
N SER A 108 6.36 9.66 5.87
CA SER A 108 6.27 10.82 4.98
C SER A 108 6.60 10.48 3.52
N VAL A 109 7.47 9.49 3.28
CA VAL A 109 7.78 9.01 1.92
C VAL A 109 6.57 8.28 1.32
N LEU A 110 5.89 7.47 2.12
CA LEU A 110 4.65 6.79 1.68
C LEU A 110 3.54 7.80 1.37
N GLU A 111 3.44 8.88 2.15
CA GLU A 111 2.45 9.94 1.93
C GLU A 111 2.58 10.58 0.55
N MET A 112 3.78 10.66 -0.01
CA MET A 112 3.98 11.16 -1.37
C MET A 112 3.24 10.32 -2.42
N THR A 113 3.07 9.03 -2.18
CA THR A 113 2.37 8.12 -3.12
C THR A 113 0.86 8.38 -3.20
N ARG A 114 0.32 9.19 -2.29
CA ARG A 114 -1.09 9.61 -2.33
C ARG A 114 -1.37 10.64 -3.41
N LEU A 115 -0.32 11.30 -3.92
CA LEU A 115 -0.45 12.19 -5.07
C LEU A 115 -0.77 11.38 -6.34
N PRO A 116 -1.85 11.72 -7.06
CA PRO A 116 -2.15 11.08 -8.33
C PRO A 116 -0.97 11.21 -9.32
N GLY A 117 -0.53 10.09 -9.84
CA GLY A 117 0.60 10.03 -10.77
C GLY A 117 1.98 9.82 -10.13
N LEU A 118 2.08 9.85 -8.80
CA LEU A 118 3.31 9.54 -8.08
C LEU A 118 3.20 8.16 -7.43
N GLY A 119 3.72 7.15 -8.09
CA GLY A 119 3.68 5.77 -7.61
C GLY A 119 4.83 5.42 -6.66
N ALA A 120 4.76 4.22 -6.09
CA ALA A 120 5.73 3.73 -5.11
C ALA A 120 7.16 3.66 -5.65
N LEU A 121 7.36 3.24 -6.90
CA LEU A 121 8.70 3.21 -7.52
C LEU A 121 9.30 4.59 -7.70
N THR A 122 8.48 5.58 -8.05
CA THR A 122 8.92 6.98 -8.16
C THR A 122 9.29 7.53 -6.79
N ALA A 123 8.47 7.29 -5.77
CA ALA A 123 8.76 7.70 -4.39
C ALA A 123 10.05 7.06 -3.88
N ARG A 124 10.26 5.76 -4.14
CA ARG A 124 11.50 5.06 -3.80
C ARG A 124 12.73 5.71 -4.42
N ARG A 125 12.67 6.05 -5.71
CA ARG A 125 13.78 6.71 -6.40
C ARG A 125 14.07 8.09 -5.85
N LEU A 126 13.03 8.88 -5.59
CA LEU A 126 13.18 10.21 -4.99
C LEU A 126 13.85 10.11 -3.63
N TYR A 127 13.43 9.15 -2.81
CA TYR A 127 14.02 8.95 -1.48
C TYR A 127 15.44 8.38 -1.54
N ALA A 128 15.66 7.32 -2.29
CA ALA A 128 16.96 6.62 -2.35
C ALA A 128 18.04 7.41 -3.08
N GLU A 129 17.69 8.07 -4.19
CA GLU A 129 18.66 8.75 -5.05
C GLU A 129 18.87 10.23 -4.68
N TYR A 130 17.85 10.90 -4.14
CA TYR A 130 17.86 12.33 -3.87
C TYR A 130 17.66 12.71 -2.40
N GLY A 131 17.38 11.74 -1.54
CA GLY A 131 17.10 12.00 -0.12
C GLY A 131 15.80 12.75 0.13
N ILE A 132 14.87 12.75 -0.83
CA ILE A 132 13.58 13.44 -0.73
C ILE A 132 12.62 12.57 0.06
N ASP A 133 12.26 13.02 1.26
CA ASP A 133 11.50 12.25 2.23
C ASP A 133 10.12 12.84 2.56
N SER A 134 9.72 13.92 1.89
CA SER A 134 8.46 14.60 2.14
C SER A 134 7.98 15.39 0.92
N LEU A 135 6.70 15.79 0.92
CA LEU A 135 6.15 16.66 -0.11
C LEU A 135 6.82 18.04 -0.12
N ASP A 136 7.15 18.58 1.04
CA ASP A 136 7.86 19.86 1.14
C ASP A 136 9.27 19.77 0.55
N ALA A 137 10.03 18.72 0.88
CA ALA A 137 11.34 18.48 0.30
C ALA A 137 11.24 18.27 -1.23
N LEU A 138 10.20 17.60 -1.70
CA LEU A 138 9.96 17.40 -3.13
C LEU A 138 9.69 18.73 -3.85
N ARG A 139 8.89 19.60 -3.26
CA ARG A 139 8.61 20.94 -3.78
C ARG A 139 9.89 21.78 -3.86
N ASP A 140 10.67 21.79 -2.79
CA ASP A 140 11.92 22.53 -2.74
C ASP A 140 12.92 22.04 -3.80
N ALA A 141 13.01 20.73 -4.01
CA ALA A 141 13.88 20.14 -5.04
C ALA A 141 13.42 20.50 -6.46
N LEU A 142 12.12 20.57 -6.73
CA LEU A 142 11.58 21.04 -7.99
C LEU A 142 11.91 22.51 -8.24
N ASP A 143 11.73 23.37 -7.24
CA ASP A 143 12.00 24.80 -7.34
C ASP A 143 13.49 25.09 -7.51
N ALA A 144 14.35 24.26 -6.92
CA ALA A 144 15.80 24.37 -7.05
C ALA A 144 16.37 23.81 -8.37
N GLY A 145 15.54 23.19 -9.22
CA GLY A 145 15.97 22.59 -10.48
C GLY A 145 16.69 21.23 -10.35
N VAL A 146 16.75 20.66 -9.14
CA VAL A 146 17.43 19.39 -8.86
C VAL A 146 16.82 18.22 -9.63
N LEU A 147 15.53 18.29 -9.93
CA LEU A 147 14.77 17.24 -10.59
C LEU A 147 14.47 17.52 -12.08
N ASP A 148 15.15 18.50 -12.70
CA ASP A 148 14.89 18.88 -14.09
C ASP A 148 15.07 17.70 -15.06
N ASP A 149 16.09 16.86 -14.82
CA ASP A 149 16.37 15.67 -15.62
C ASP A 149 15.73 14.38 -15.07
N PHE A 150 14.99 14.48 -13.99
CA PHE A 150 14.34 13.31 -13.38
C PHE A 150 13.14 12.85 -14.22
N ARG A 151 13.17 11.58 -14.63
CA ARG A 151 12.06 10.95 -15.35
C ARG A 151 11.13 10.23 -14.39
N GLY A 152 9.83 10.49 -14.51
CA GLY A 152 8.78 9.91 -13.63
C GLY A 152 7.87 10.96 -13.00
N LEU A 153 8.19 12.26 -13.17
CA LEU A 153 7.35 13.38 -12.79
C LEU A 153 6.94 14.14 -14.05
N GLY A 154 5.73 13.87 -14.54
CA GLY A 154 5.18 14.60 -15.70
C GLY A 154 4.89 16.07 -15.40
N PRO A 155 4.67 16.92 -16.43
CA PRO A 155 4.43 18.36 -16.25
C PRO A 155 3.24 18.66 -15.34
N LYS A 156 2.15 17.93 -15.48
CA LYS A 156 0.93 18.09 -14.68
C LYS A 156 1.18 17.79 -13.20
N LEU A 157 1.95 16.73 -12.92
CA LEU A 157 2.30 16.36 -11.55
C LEU A 157 3.24 17.40 -10.93
N ARG A 158 4.23 17.88 -11.69
CA ARG A 158 5.15 18.96 -11.25
C ARG A 158 4.39 20.22 -10.87
N ASP A 159 3.43 20.63 -11.71
CA ASP A 159 2.59 21.79 -11.44
C ASP A 159 1.73 21.58 -10.18
N ALA A 160 1.15 20.42 -10.00
CA ALA A 160 0.37 20.08 -8.81
C ALA A 160 1.22 20.13 -7.53
N ILE A 161 2.43 19.64 -7.56
CA ILE A 161 3.36 19.69 -6.42
C ILE A 161 3.73 21.12 -6.09
N ARG A 162 4.07 21.96 -7.10
CA ARG A 162 4.40 23.37 -6.91
C ARG A 162 3.23 24.19 -6.36
N ALA A 163 2.02 23.86 -6.80
CA ALA A 163 0.80 24.51 -6.30
C ALA A 163 0.46 24.12 -4.85
N GLY A 164 1.20 23.20 -4.23
CA GLY A 164 0.91 22.72 -2.89
C GLY A 164 -0.32 21.84 -2.81
N ALA A 165 -0.63 21.08 -3.89
CA ALA A 165 -1.74 20.16 -3.88
C ALA A 165 -1.56 19.13 -2.74
N ALA A 166 -2.58 19.00 -1.90
CA ALA A 166 -2.63 17.97 -0.88
C ALA A 166 -2.87 16.60 -1.52
N ALA A 167 -2.26 15.58 -0.93
CA ALA A 167 -2.51 14.22 -1.32
C ALA A 167 -3.94 13.78 -0.92
#